data_ece1a2cd8fb3de3710bbbe6b58ea6053
#
_entry.id   ece1a2cd8fb3de3710bbbe6b58ea6053
#
_cell.length_a   1.000
_cell.length_b   1.000
_cell.length_c   1.000
_cell.angle_alpha   90.00
_cell.angle_beta   90.00
_cell.angle_gamma   90.00
#
_symmetry.space_group_name_H-M   'P 1'
#
loop_
_entity.id
_entity.type
_entity.pdbx_description
1 polymer ?
#
loop_
_entity_poly.entity_id
_entity_poly.type
_entity_poly.pdbx_seq_one_letter_code
_entity_poly.pdbx_strand_id
1 'polypeptide(L)'
;GIHHHYSMDKFTPEFSEYYFTGLMNAVGASLNDEALKAMFDPTFDAKKVNLDPSKGLVLGSAVNFYDPDINEAEVDAYFASIKDSETNEPVSYGINSKLIRGKDGIEEKVYKLKGMYGEAIAEIIGWLEKAVSVAENQAQADALKLLVEYYKTGDLKTWDAYNIAWVNAIEGDIDYINSFIEVYNDPKGYTGSFESIVEITDFEASAQMKVLSDNAQWFEDNSSIMKEHKKKNITGISYKVISVASESG
;
A
#
# COMPACT_ATOMS: atom_id res chain seq x y z
N GLY A 1 6.70 2.28 -5.07
CA GLY A 1 7.37 2.75 -6.26
C GLY A 1 7.14 4.20 -6.52
N ILE A 2 8.13 4.99 -6.21
CA ILE A 2 8.06 6.42 -6.50
C ILE A 2 8.19 6.58 -8.00
N HIS A 3 7.30 7.38 -8.59
CA HIS A 3 7.49 7.86 -9.94
C HIS A 3 8.66 8.83 -9.94
N HIS A 4 9.82 8.32 -10.29
CA HIS A 4 11.03 9.10 -10.35
C HIS A 4 11.25 9.76 -11.71
N HIS A 5 10.34 9.54 -12.67
CA HIS A 5 10.35 10.26 -13.93
C HIS A 5 9.36 11.39 -13.90
N TYR A 6 9.87 12.59 -13.82
CA TYR A 6 9.17 13.67 -14.46
C TYR A 6 9.32 13.46 -15.96
N SER A 7 8.21 13.46 -16.71
CA SER A 7 8.35 13.51 -18.15
C SER A 7 9.15 14.77 -18.47
N MET A 8 10.18 14.64 -19.28
CA MET A 8 10.98 15.78 -19.72
C MET A 8 10.09 16.90 -20.29
N ASP A 9 8.95 16.54 -20.89
CA ASP A 9 7.95 17.47 -21.41
C ASP A 9 7.30 18.35 -20.33
N LYS A 10 7.17 17.87 -19.10
CA LYS A 10 6.62 18.64 -17.99
C LYS A 10 7.69 19.37 -17.18
N PHE A 11 8.86 18.78 -17.03
CA PHE A 11 9.91 19.31 -16.16
C PHE A 11 10.80 20.33 -16.89
N THR A 12 11.15 20.06 -18.15
CA THR A 12 12.08 20.90 -18.93
C THR A 12 11.56 22.31 -19.25
N PRO A 13 10.23 22.56 -19.44
CA PRO A 13 9.75 23.94 -19.62
C PRO A 13 9.90 24.81 -18.38
N GLU A 14 9.83 24.19 -17.18
CA GLU A 14 9.86 24.91 -15.91
C GLU A 14 11.24 24.86 -15.26
N PHE A 15 11.94 23.74 -15.38
CA PHE A 15 13.24 23.50 -14.75
C PHE A 15 14.18 22.74 -15.68
N SER A 16 15.13 23.41 -16.30
CA SER A 16 16.23 22.71 -16.94
C SER A 16 17.13 22.04 -15.90
N GLU A 17 17.82 20.97 -16.27
CA GLU A 17 18.84 20.33 -15.43
C GLU A 17 19.84 21.35 -14.89
N TYR A 18 20.28 22.29 -15.71
CA TYR A 18 21.18 23.37 -15.30
C TYR A 18 20.58 24.26 -14.22
N TYR A 19 19.32 24.67 -14.36
CA TYR A 19 18.63 25.50 -13.37
C TYR A 19 18.42 24.75 -12.07
N PHE A 20 17.98 23.48 -12.15
CA PHE A 20 17.79 22.62 -10.99
C PHE A 20 19.08 22.40 -10.22
N THR A 21 20.17 22.05 -10.93
CA THR A 21 21.50 21.87 -10.32
C THR A 21 21.98 23.17 -9.64
N GLY A 22 21.69 24.31 -10.25
CA GLY A 22 21.97 25.63 -9.66
C GLY A 22 21.22 25.87 -8.35
N LEU A 23 19.93 25.51 -8.27
CA LEU A 23 19.15 25.60 -7.03
C LEU A 23 19.68 24.68 -5.96
N MET A 24 20.01 23.44 -6.29
CA MET A 24 20.56 22.45 -5.35
C MET A 24 21.88 22.97 -4.75
N ASN A 25 22.78 23.49 -5.57
CA ASN A 25 24.02 24.09 -5.13
C ASN A 25 23.78 25.30 -4.21
N ALA A 26 22.79 26.14 -4.52
CA ALA A 26 22.46 27.32 -3.71
C ALA A 26 21.97 26.97 -2.30
N VAL A 27 21.36 25.80 -2.12
CA VAL A 27 20.93 25.32 -0.79
C VAL A 27 21.94 24.35 -0.15
N GLY A 28 23.13 24.20 -0.75
CA GLY A 28 24.18 23.32 -0.25
C GLY A 28 23.88 21.83 -0.38
N ALA A 29 22.97 21.46 -1.26
CA ALA A 29 22.63 20.08 -1.55
C ALA A 29 23.26 19.64 -2.89
N SER A 30 23.55 18.36 -3.03
CA SER A 30 24.02 17.76 -4.29
C SER A 30 23.28 16.47 -4.56
N LEU A 31 23.02 16.21 -5.81
CA LEU A 31 22.58 14.90 -6.28
C LEU A 31 23.73 14.19 -6.97
N ASN A 32 23.79 12.88 -6.80
CA ASN A 32 24.74 12.08 -7.57
C ASN A 32 24.28 11.92 -9.03
N ASP A 33 25.16 11.47 -9.89
CA ASP A 33 24.90 11.31 -11.33
C ASP A 33 23.74 10.33 -11.60
N GLU A 34 23.55 9.31 -10.76
CA GLU A 34 22.44 8.36 -10.87
C GLU A 34 21.10 9.03 -10.59
N ALA A 35 21.01 9.86 -9.57
CA ALA A 35 19.81 10.62 -9.27
C ALA A 35 19.46 11.63 -10.37
N LEU A 36 20.46 12.34 -10.89
CA LEU A 36 20.28 13.23 -12.05
C LEU A 36 19.79 12.47 -13.27
N LYS A 37 20.37 11.30 -13.53
CA LYS A 37 19.96 10.42 -14.62
C LYS A 37 18.52 9.94 -14.46
N ALA A 38 18.14 9.50 -13.25
CA ALA A 38 16.78 9.09 -12.94
C ALA A 38 15.75 10.23 -13.12
N MET A 39 16.16 11.48 -12.91
CA MET A 39 15.28 12.65 -13.07
C MET A 39 15.15 13.11 -14.53
N PHE A 40 16.24 13.08 -15.31
CA PHE A 40 16.33 13.78 -16.61
C PHE A 40 16.49 12.85 -17.81
N ASP A 41 16.88 11.58 -17.64
CA ASP A 41 17.02 10.64 -18.73
C ASP A 41 15.74 9.78 -18.90
N PRO A 42 14.94 10.02 -19.94
CA PRO A 42 13.70 9.29 -20.16
C PRO A 42 13.90 7.81 -20.54
N THR A 43 15.13 7.40 -20.76
CA THR A 43 15.47 6.00 -21.09
C THR A 43 15.91 5.20 -19.88
N PHE A 44 16.28 5.88 -18.80
CA PHE A 44 16.68 5.24 -17.54
C PHE A 44 15.44 4.86 -16.76
N ASP A 45 15.32 3.58 -16.36
CA ASP A 45 14.17 3.03 -15.64
C ASP A 45 12.80 3.44 -16.24
N ALA A 46 12.69 3.37 -17.55
CA ALA A 46 11.59 3.94 -18.32
C ALA A 46 10.20 3.37 -18.03
N LYS A 47 10.11 2.22 -17.39
CA LYS A 47 8.87 1.53 -17.06
C LYS A 47 8.77 1.21 -15.58
N LYS A 48 7.66 1.61 -14.95
CA LYS A 48 7.36 1.20 -13.58
C LYS A 48 7.12 -0.31 -13.50
N VAL A 49 6.23 -0.81 -14.36
CA VAL A 49 6.00 -2.24 -14.56
C VAL A 49 6.19 -2.54 -16.03
N ASN A 50 7.14 -3.40 -16.35
CA ASN A 50 7.40 -3.82 -17.73
C ASN A 50 6.52 -5.02 -18.08
N LEU A 51 5.80 -4.92 -19.19
CA LEU A 51 4.98 -6.01 -19.75
C LEU A 51 5.61 -6.66 -20.97
N ASP A 52 6.82 -6.23 -21.38
CA ASP A 52 7.56 -6.82 -22.49
C ASP A 52 8.35 -8.04 -22.01
N PRO A 53 7.95 -9.27 -22.38
CA PRO A 53 8.59 -10.47 -21.89
C PRO A 53 10.04 -10.61 -22.36
N SER A 54 10.45 -9.93 -23.44
CA SER A 54 11.83 -9.97 -23.94
C SER A 54 12.83 -9.32 -22.98
N LYS A 55 12.37 -8.41 -22.13
CA LYS A 55 13.18 -7.71 -21.11
C LYS A 55 13.09 -8.35 -19.73
N GLY A 56 12.19 -9.30 -19.56
CA GLY A 56 11.83 -9.87 -18.25
C GLY A 56 10.89 -8.95 -17.46
N LEU A 57 9.96 -9.55 -16.76
CA LEU A 57 8.95 -8.81 -15.98
C LEU A 57 9.59 -8.08 -14.79
N VAL A 58 10.48 -8.74 -14.05
CA VAL A 58 11.15 -8.18 -12.88
C VAL A 58 12.33 -7.29 -13.30
N LEU A 59 13.28 -7.82 -14.07
CA LEU A 59 14.48 -7.08 -14.50
C LEU A 59 14.17 -5.86 -15.39
N GLY A 60 13.08 -5.91 -16.15
CA GLY A 60 12.67 -4.82 -17.02
C GLY A 60 11.87 -3.72 -16.31
N SER A 61 11.52 -3.89 -15.03
CA SER A 61 10.67 -2.97 -14.28
C SER A 61 11.50 -2.07 -13.36
N ALA A 62 11.13 -0.80 -13.31
CA ALA A 62 11.77 0.21 -12.47
C ALA A 62 11.18 0.19 -11.06
N VAL A 63 11.44 -0.88 -10.32
CA VAL A 63 10.97 -1.05 -8.94
C VAL A 63 12.13 -1.42 -8.02
N ASN A 64 12.05 -1.03 -6.76
CA ASN A 64 13.07 -1.31 -5.75
C ASN A 64 12.65 -2.40 -4.74
N PHE A 65 11.66 -3.24 -5.13
CA PHE A 65 11.21 -4.38 -4.32
C PHE A 65 12.14 -5.60 -4.45
N TYR A 66 13.00 -5.58 -5.45
CA TYR A 66 14.00 -6.61 -5.76
C TYR A 66 15.35 -5.95 -5.95
N ASP A 67 16.44 -6.66 -5.60
CA ASP A 67 17.74 -6.18 -6.00
C ASP A 67 17.90 -6.25 -7.53
N PRO A 68 18.70 -5.35 -8.13
CA PRO A 68 18.71 -5.13 -9.59
C PRO A 68 19.06 -6.33 -10.46
N ASP A 69 19.68 -7.35 -9.89
CA ASP A 69 20.10 -8.57 -10.58
C ASP A 69 19.19 -9.78 -10.34
N ILE A 70 18.11 -9.60 -9.57
CA ILE A 70 17.13 -10.67 -9.31
C ILE A 70 16.15 -10.75 -10.47
N ASN A 71 16.00 -11.94 -11.03
CA ASN A 71 15.08 -12.21 -12.12
C ASN A 71 13.78 -12.85 -11.65
N GLU A 72 12.81 -12.93 -12.56
CA GLU A 72 11.47 -13.46 -12.30
C GLU A 72 11.47 -14.91 -11.79
N ALA A 73 12.29 -15.77 -12.38
CA ALA A 73 12.35 -17.18 -11.97
C ALA A 73 12.90 -17.36 -10.55
N GLU A 74 13.83 -16.51 -10.14
CA GLU A 74 14.35 -16.49 -8.76
C GLU A 74 13.28 -16.02 -7.76
N VAL A 75 12.50 -14.99 -8.11
CA VAL A 75 11.38 -14.53 -7.28
C VAL A 75 10.36 -15.65 -7.09
N ASP A 76 9.94 -16.28 -8.19
CA ASP A 76 8.97 -17.37 -8.15
C ASP A 76 9.46 -18.56 -7.35
N ALA A 77 10.73 -18.95 -7.53
CA ALA A 77 11.33 -20.04 -6.78
C ALA A 77 11.41 -19.73 -5.27
N TYR A 78 11.76 -18.51 -4.91
CA TYR A 78 11.84 -18.10 -3.51
C TYR A 78 10.47 -18.20 -2.84
N PHE A 79 9.44 -17.54 -3.38
CA PHE A 79 8.11 -17.57 -2.77
C PHE A 79 7.46 -18.96 -2.81
N ALA A 80 7.74 -19.78 -3.84
CA ALA A 80 7.32 -21.16 -3.85
C ALA A 80 7.96 -21.99 -2.73
N SER A 81 9.22 -21.69 -2.36
CA SER A 81 9.93 -22.42 -1.32
C SER A 81 9.43 -22.17 0.11
N ILE A 82 8.86 -20.99 0.37
CA ILE A 82 8.37 -20.61 1.70
C ILE A 82 6.85 -20.76 1.85
N LYS A 83 6.15 -21.01 0.74
CA LYS A 83 4.70 -21.15 0.73
C LYS A 83 4.29 -22.45 1.43
N ASP A 84 3.48 -22.32 2.47
CA ASP A 84 2.86 -23.46 3.13
C ASP A 84 1.74 -24.02 2.23
N SER A 85 1.96 -25.20 1.67
CA SER A 85 1.00 -25.88 0.78
C SER A 85 -0.09 -26.66 1.54
N GLU A 86 0.05 -26.80 2.86
CA GLU A 86 -0.88 -27.58 3.67
C GLU A 86 -1.94 -26.71 4.37
N THR A 87 -1.82 -25.39 4.28
CA THR A 87 -2.81 -24.48 4.87
C THR A 87 -3.89 -24.09 3.87
N ASN A 88 -5.13 -24.03 4.34
CA ASN A 88 -6.25 -23.42 3.61
C ASN A 88 -6.35 -21.90 3.90
N GLU A 89 -5.48 -21.38 4.73
CA GLU A 89 -5.40 -19.95 5.08
C GLU A 89 -4.27 -19.31 4.27
N PRO A 90 -4.58 -18.62 3.16
CA PRO A 90 -3.55 -18.00 2.34
C PRO A 90 -2.89 -16.86 3.09
N VAL A 91 -1.56 -16.87 3.13
CA VAL A 91 -0.74 -15.79 3.69
C VAL A 91 -0.24 -14.91 2.54
N SER A 92 -0.26 -13.59 2.75
CA SER A 92 0.23 -12.60 1.78
C SER A 92 1.76 -12.52 1.80
N TYR A 93 2.45 -13.61 1.40
CA TYR A 93 3.91 -13.66 1.37
C TYR A 93 4.51 -12.50 0.57
N GLY A 94 5.52 -11.86 1.13
CA GLY A 94 6.25 -10.76 0.49
C GLY A 94 5.63 -9.38 0.67
N ILE A 95 4.40 -9.25 1.19
CA ILE A 95 3.69 -7.97 1.26
C ILE A 95 4.48 -6.88 2.02
N ASN A 96 5.24 -7.26 3.02
CA ASN A 96 6.02 -6.38 3.88
C ASN A 96 7.53 -6.62 3.77
N SER A 97 8.03 -6.91 2.57
CA SER A 97 9.45 -7.22 2.41
C SER A 97 9.99 -6.86 1.03
N LYS A 98 11.31 -6.82 0.95
CA LYS A 98 12.09 -6.73 -0.27
C LYS A 98 12.94 -8.00 -0.41
N LEU A 99 13.06 -8.53 -1.62
CA LEU A 99 14.05 -9.58 -1.89
C LEU A 99 15.40 -8.97 -2.26
N ILE A 100 16.44 -9.46 -1.60
CA ILE A 100 17.81 -9.02 -1.80
C ILE A 100 18.72 -10.21 -2.16
N ARG A 101 19.86 -9.91 -2.78
CA ARG A 101 20.93 -10.88 -3.02
C ARG A 101 21.76 -11.08 -1.75
N GLY A 102 21.51 -12.15 -1.02
CA GLY A 102 22.28 -12.56 0.14
C GLY A 102 23.54 -13.37 -0.23
N LYS A 103 24.26 -13.84 0.78
CA LYS A 103 25.47 -14.65 0.60
C LYS A 103 25.19 -16.02 -0.02
N ASP A 104 24.11 -16.64 0.40
CA ASP A 104 23.77 -18.01 0.06
C ASP A 104 22.56 -18.12 -0.90
N GLY A 105 22.12 -17.00 -1.49
CA GLY A 105 21.00 -16.94 -2.40
C GLY A 105 20.11 -15.74 -2.17
N ILE A 106 18.82 -15.89 -2.48
CA ILE A 106 17.82 -14.84 -2.23
C ILE A 106 17.47 -14.82 -0.74
N GLU A 107 17.45 -13.63 -0.17
CA GLU A 107 17.02 -13.36 1.21
C GLU A 107 15.89 -12.35 1.23
N GLU A 108 14.97 -12.51 2.19
CA GLU A 108 13.87 -11.59 2.41
C GLU A 108 14.24 -10.55 3.47
N LYS A 109 14.17 -9.27 3.11
CA LYS A 109 14.43 -8.16 4.01
C LYS A 109 13.11 -7.55 4.46
N VAL A 110 12.64 -8.01 5.62
CA VAL A 110 11.32 -7.67 6.15
C VAL A 110 11.26 -6.23 6.66
N TYR A 111 10.16 -5.53 6.39
CA TYR A 111 9.81 -4.19 6.87
C TYR A 111 9.22 -4.31 8.27
N LYS A 112 10.04 -4.07 9.27
CA LYS A 112 9.67 -4.21 10.68
C LYS A 112 10.59 -3.40 11.58
N LEU A 113 10.25 -3.30 12.85
CA LEU A 113 11.15 -2.72 13.86
C LEU A 113 12.52 -3.41 13.81
N LYS A 114 13.58 -2.62 13.70
CA LYS A 114 14.97 -3.08 13.51
C LYS A 114 15.23 -3.83 12.18
N GLY A 115 14.28 -3.85 11.26
CA GLY A 115 14.45 -4.33 9.89
C GLY A 115 14.64 -3.17 8.90
N MET A 116 14.27 -3.40 7.65
CA MET A 116 14.23 -2.33 6.66
C MET A 116 13.17 -1.30 7.07
N TYR A 117 13.48 -0.01 6.91
CA TYR A 117 12.67 1.12 7.40
C TYR A 117 12.46 1.14 8.93
N GLY A 118 13.30 0.45 9.70
CA GLY A 118 13.10 0.24 11.13
C GLY A 118 12.99 1.53 11.95
N GLU A 119 13.66 2.63 11.58
CA GLU A 119 13.54 3.92 12.25
C GLU A 119 12.17 4.55 12.03
N ALA A 120 11.68 4.60 10.79
CA ALA A 120 10.35 5.08 10.47
C ALA A 120 9.26 4.22 11.14
N ILE A 121 9.43 2.90 11.12
CA ILE A 121 8.50 1.97 11.77
C ILE A 121 8.49 2.16 13.29
N ALA A 122 9.62 2.50 13.92
CA ALA A 122 9.65 2.81 15.35
C ALA A 122 8.79 4.04 15.70
N GLU A 123 8.81 5.07 14.85
CA GLU A 123 7.95 6.26 15.02
C GLU A 123 6.47 5.91 14.82
N ILE A 124 6.15 5.10 13.79
CA ILE A 124 4.78 4.59 13.56
C ILE A 124 4.28 3.85 14.79
N ILE A 125 5.07 2.91 15.34
CA ILE A 125 4.73 2.17 16.55
C ILE A 125 4.43 3.12 17.71
N GLY A 126 5.29 4.11 17.94
CA GLY A 126 5.11 5.08 19.01
C GLY A 126 3.81 5.87 18.95
N TRP A 127 3.36 6.19 17.71
CA TRP A 127 2.08 6.87 17.50
C TRP A 127 0.88 5.90 17.60
N LEU A 128 1.00 4.69 17.08
CA LEU A 128 -0.04 3.67 17.21
C LEU A 128 -0.27 3.26 18.69
N GLU A 129 0.79 3.15 19.50
CA GLU A 129 0.65 2.89 20.95
C GLU A 129 -0.10 4.02 21.67
N LYS A 130 0.10 5.28 21.26
CA LYS A 130 -0.71 6.40 21.75
C LYS A 130 -2.17 6.28 21.27
N ALA A 131 -2.40 5.92 20.00
CA ALA A 131 -3.74 5.71 19.46
C ALA A 131 -4.50 4.62 20.23
N VAL A 132 -3.85 3.52 20.61
CA VAL A 132 -4.44 2.48 21.49
C VAL A 132 -5.01 3.08 22.77
N SER A 133 -4.33 4.07 23.35
CA SER A 133 -4.75 4.68 24.63
C SER A 133 -5.95 5.60 24.52
N VAL A 134 -6.30 6.05 23.33
CA VAL A 134 -7.42 6.95 23.03
C VAL A 134 -8.43 6.35 22.06
N ALA A 135 -8.35 5.05 21.81
CA ALA A 135 -9.28 4.34 20.94
C ALA A 135 -10.72 4.51 21.42
N GLU A 136 -11.65 4.65 20.50
CA GLU A 136 -13.06 4.92 20.79
C GLU A 136 -13.76 3.76 21.47
N ASN A 137 -13.26 2.54 21.25
CA ASN A 137 -13.81 1.32 21.86
C ASN A 137 -12.75 0.23 21.95
N GLN A 138 -13.08 -0.87 22.64
CA GLN A 138 -12.15 -1.96 22.89
C GLN A 138 -11.77 -2.71 21.61
N ALA A 139 -12.69 -2.89 20.66
CA ALA A 139 -12.40 -3.59 19.41
C ALA A 139 -11.36 -2.83 18.56
N GLN A 140 -11.48 -1.50 18.48
CA GLN A 140 -10.51 -0.65 17.82
C GLN A 140 -9.14 -0.70 18.54
N ALA A 141 -9.14 -0.63 19.88
CA ALA A 141 -7.92 -0.74 20.67
C ALA A 141 -7.20 -2.09 20.44
N ASP A 142 -7.95 -3.18 20.34
CA ASP A 142 -7.37 -4.52 20.14
C ASP A 142 -6.83 -4.71 18.73
N ALA A 143 -7.51 -4.17 17.72
CA ALA A 143 -6.98 -4.11 16.34
C ALA A 143 -5.67 -3.32 16.28
N LEU A 144 -5.62 -2.13 16.87
CA LEU A 144 -4.41 -1.30 16.93
C LEU A 144 -3.23 -2.02 17.62
N LYS A 145 -3.48 -2.77 18.69
CA LYS A 145 -2.43 -3.57 19.36
C LYS A 145 -1.85 -4.66 18.44
N LEU A 146 -2.70 -5.33 17.67
CA LEU A 146 -2.25 -6.31 16.68
C LEU A 146 -1.42 -5.66 15.57
N LEU A 147 -1.80 -4.48 15.11
CA LEU A 147 -1.02 -3.72 14.15
C LEU A 147 0.36 -3.34 14.69
N VAL A 148 0.42 -2.90 15.95
CA VAL A 148 1.69 -2.63 16.66
C VAL A 148 2.56 -3.89 16.73
N GLU A 149 1.98 -5.03 17.08
CA GLU A 149 2.71 -6.31 17.15
C GLU A 149 3.21 -6.76 15.78
N TYR A 150 2.40 -6.59 14.73
CA TYR A 150 2.82 -6.82 13.35
C TYR A 150 4.04 -5.97 12.96
N TYR A 151 4.02 -4.68 13.25
CA TYR A 151 5.18 -3.81 12.96
C TYR A 151 6.43 -4.17 13.77
N LYS A 152 6.26 -4.69 14.98
CA LYS A 152 7.39 -5.15 15.82
C LYS A 152 8.02 -6.44 15.27
N THR A 153 7.21 -7.37 14.82
CA THR A 153 7.64 -8.74 14.45
C THR A 153 7.82 -8.93 12.95
N GLY A 154 6.99 -8.26 12.14
CA GLY A 154 6.86 -8.51 10.71
C GLY A 154 6.11 -9.82 10.38
N ASP A 155 5.45 -10.43 11.38
CA ASP A 155 4.76 -11.71 11.21
C ASP A 155 3.45 -11.55 10.44
N LEU A 156 3.31 -12.29 9.33
CA LEU A 156 2.16 -12.21 8.46
C LEU A 156 0.88 -12.85 9.04
N LYS A 157 1.02 -13.78 9.97
CA LYS A 157 -0.15 -14.31 10.69
C LYS A 157 -0.72 -13.27 11.65
N THR A 158 0.14 -12.48 12.27
CA THR A 158 -0.29 -11.32 13.07
C THR A 158 -0.94 -10.26 12.18
N TRP A 159 -0.44 -10.06 10.96
CA TRP A 159 -1.08 -9.19 9.96
C TRP A 159 -2.50 -9.65 9.62
N ASP A 160 -2.70 -10.94 9.36
CA ASP A 160 -4.03 -11.49 9.09
C ASP A 160 -4.96 -11.36 10.30
N ALA A 161 -4.47 -11.64 11.51
CA ALA A 161 -5.22 -11.44 12.74
C ALA A 161 -5.64 -9.97 12.94
N TYR A 162 -4.73 -9.03 12.63
CA TYR A 162 -5.03 -7.60 12.63
C TYR A 162 -6.17 -7.27 11.65
N ASN A 163 -6.08 -7.73 10.40
CA ASN A 163 -7.09 -7.46 9.39
C ASN A 163 -8.47 -7.97 9.80
N ILE A 164 -8.54 -9.17 10.37
CA ILE A 164 -9.79 -9.75 10.90
C ILE A 164 -10.33 -8.87 12.04
N ALA A 165 -9.48 -8.44 12.98
CA ALA A 165 -9.89 -7.60 14.09
C ALA A 165 -10.37 -6.22 13.60
N TRP A 166 -9.66 -5.61 12.64
CA TRP A 166 -10.02 -4.32 12.04
C TRP A 166 -11.37 -4.39 11.30
N VAL A 167 -11.59 -5.40 10.46
CA VAL A 167 -12.87 -5.61 9.74
C VAL A 167 -14.05 -5.76 10.71
N ASN A 168 -13.82 -6.34 11.88
CA ASN A 168 -14.85 -6.52 12.90
C ASN A 168 -15.03 -5.29 13.82
N ALA A 169 -14.12 -4.33 13.80
CA ALA A 169 -14.19 -3.10 14.59
C ALA A 169 -15.02 -2.02 13.86
N ILE A 170 -16.29 -2.30 13.60
CA ILE A 170 -17.20 -1.47 12.78
C ILE A 170 -17.80 -0.26 13.51
N GLU A 171 -17.68 -0.24 14.84
CA GLU A 171 -18.21 0.85 15.66
C GLU A 171 -17.16 1.94 15.85
N GLY A 172 -17.61 3.18 15.90
CA GLY A 172 -16.75 4.36 16.03
C GLY A 172 -16.87 5.32 14.85
N ASP A 173 -16.29 6.48 15.01
CA ASP A 173 -16.35 7.59 14.04
C ASP A 173 -15.04 7.82 13.32
N ILE A 174 -13.96 7.22 13.82
CA ILE A 174 -12.62 7.29 13.23
C ILE A 174 -12.25 5.92 12.69
N ASP A 175 -11.87 5.89 11.41
CA ASP A 175 -11.31 4.70 10.79
C ASP A 175 -9.91 5.01 10.22
N TYR A 176 -9.15 3.97 9.90
CA TYR A 176 -7.79 4.15 9.44
C TYR A 176 -7.31 2.98 8.59
N ILE A 177 -6.43 3.27 7.66
CA ILE A 177 -5.61 2.31 6.92
C ILE A 177 -4.17 2.65 7.24
N ASN A 178 -3.34 1.68 7.56
CA ASN A 178 -1.93 1.93 7.84
C ASN A 178 -1.13 0.63 7.69
N SER A 179 -0.51 0.42 6.55
CA SER A 179 0.48 -0.65 6.34
C SER A 179 1.08 -0.61 4.92
N PHE A 180 1.85 -1.65 4.62
CA PHE A 180 2.28 -2.03 3.27
C PHE A 180 1.15 -2.85 2.64
N ILE A 181 0.40 -2.28 1.69
CA ILE A 181 -0.88 -2.83 1.22
C ILE A 181 -0.92 -2.96 -0.29
N GLU A 182 -0.56 -1.88 -1.02
CA GLU A 182 -0.79 -1.75 -2.46
C GLU A 182 0.26 -2.50 -3.27
N VAL A 183 -0.13 -3.66 -3.82
CA VAL A 183 0.80 -4.53 -4.55
C VAL A 183 0.89 -4.25 -6.05
N TYR A 184 0.07 -3.35 -6.60
CA TYR A 184 0.05 -3.06 -8.05
C TYR A 184 1.33 -2.39 -8.57
N ASN A 185 2.17 -1.92 -7.67
CA ASN A 185 3.49 -1.37 -8.01
C ASN A 185 4.56 -2.45 -8.21
N ASP A 186 4.30 -3.65 -7.71
CA ASP A 186 5.17 -4.80 -7.90
C ASP A 186 4.76 -5.57 -9.16
N PRO A 187 5.67 -5.80 -10.13
CA PRO A 187 5.36 -6.58 -11.33
C PRO A 187 4.91 -8.01 -11.04
N LYS A 188 5.27 -8.57 -9.89
CA LYS A 188 4.84 -9.90 -9.44
C LYS A 188 3.66 -9.87 -8.47
N GLY A 189 3.29 -8.69 -7.97
CA GLY A 189 2.17 -8.53 -7.05
C GLY A 189 2.40 -9.08 -5.64
N TYR A 190 3.64 -9.23 -5.21
CA TYR A 190 3.97 -9.69 -3.84
C TYR A 190 4.14 -8.53 -2.87
N THR A 191 5.01 -7.57 -3.20
CA THR A 191 5.42 -6.53 -2.26
C THR A 191 4.44 -5.36 -2.24
N GLY A 192 4.00 -4.99 -1.05
CA GLY A 192 3.12 -3.85 -0.82
C GLY A 192 3.88 -2.53 -0.74
N SER A 193 3.34 -1.49 -1.38
CA SER A 193 3.69 -0.10 -1.09
C SER A 193 3.01 0.34 0.21
N PHE A 194 3.66 1.23 0.95
CA PHE A 194 3.08 1.78 2.18
C PHE A 194 1.93 2.72 1.85
N GLU A 195 0.87 2.61 2.64
CA GLU A 195 -0.28 3.52 2.60
C GLU A 195 -0.75 3.80 4.03
N SER A 196 -1.16 5.04 4.26
CA SER A 196 -1.76 5.46 5.52
C SER A 196 -2.86 6.47 5.24
N ILE A 197 -4.07 6.17 5.71
CA ILE A 197 -5.23 7.03 5.60
C ILE A 197 -5.87 7.10 6.99
N VAL A 198 -6.31 8.28 7.39
CA VAL A 198 -7.14 8.49 8.58
C VAL A 198 -8.42 9.19 8.16
N GLU A 199 -9.53 8.61 8.54
CA GLU A 199 -10.87 9.00 8.12
C GLU A 199 -11.75 9.33 9.33
N ILE A 200 -12.61 10.34 9.19
CA ILE A 200 -13.60 10.72 10.22
C ILE A 200 -14.96 10.72 9.60
N THR A 201 -15.95 10.15 10.29
CA THR A 201 -17.34 10.09 9.83
C THR A 201 -17.89 11.50 9.57
N ASP A 202 -18.38 11.73 8.35
CA ASP A 202 -19.23 12.87 8.03
C ASP A 202 -20.67 12.54 8.42
N PHE A 203 -21.12 13.05 9.55
CA PHE A 203 -22.43 12.75 10.11
C PHE A 203 -23.59 13.24 9.25
N GLU A 204 -23.47 14.43 8.64
CA GLU A 204 -24.50 15.00 7.80
C GLU A 204 -24.65 14.20 6.51
N ALA A 205 -23.57 13.97 5.80
CA ALA A 205 -23.57 13.17 4.57
C ALA A 205 -23.96 11.71 4.82
N SER A 206 -23.55 11.13 5.96
CA SER A 206 -23.95 9.78 6.37
C SER A 206 -25.46 9.68 6.63
N ALA A 207 -26.06 10.70 7.23
CA ALA A 207 -27.52 10.75 7.42
C ALA A 207 -28.27 10.84 6.08
N GLN A 208 -27.75 11.58 5.10
CA GLN A 208 -28.31 11.63 3.75
C GLN A 208 -28.20 10.26 3.05
N MET A 209 -27.04 9.60 3.14
CA MET A 209 -26.84 8.27 2.56
C MET A 209 -27.70 7.20 3.22
N LYS A 210 -28.00 7.36 4.51
CA LYS A 210 -28.94 6.46 5.19
C LYS A 210 -30.34 6.49 4.55
N VAL A 211 -30.82 7.65 4.14
CA VAL A 211 -32.10 7.78 3.43
C VAL A 211 -32.07 6.98 2.12
N LEU A 212 -30.97 7.02 1.37
CA LEU A 212 -30.81 6.22 0.14
C LEU A 212 -30.77 4.73 0.44
N SER A 213 -30.02 4.34 1.46
CA SER A 213 -29.90 2.93 1.89
C SER A 213 -31.27 2.36 2.34
N ASP A 214 -32.01 3.11 3.14
CA ASP A 214 -33.35 2.70 3.62
C ASP A 214 -34.37 2.55 2.46
N ASN A 215 -34.12 3.19 1.33
CA ASN A 215 -34.94 3.12 0.13
C ASN A 215 -34.33 2.27 -1.00
N ALA A 216 -33.33 1.47 -0.72
CA ALA A 216 -32.61 0.68 -1.73
C ALA A 216 -33.53 -0.22 -2.56
N GLN A 217 -34.57 -0.84 -1.95
CA GLN A 217 -35.55 -1.65 -2.66
C GLN A 217 -36.34 -0.84 -3.66
N TRP A 218 -36.72 0.40 -3.30
CA TRP A 218 -37.44 1.29 -4.22
C TRP A 218 -36.60 1.59 -5.46
N PHE A 219 -35.30 1.85 -5.29
CA PHE A 219 -34.38 2.09 -6.41
C PHE A 219 -34.24 0.85 -7.30
N GLU A 220 -34.11 -0.35 -6.73
CA GLU A 220 -34.10 -1.59 -7.51
C GLU A 220 -35.35 -1.78 -8.33
N ASP A 221 -36.52 -1.63 -7.68
CA ASP A 221 -37.83 -1.84 -8.31
C ASP A 221 -38.09 -0.84 -9.44
N ASN A 222 -37.59 0.38 -9.31
CA ASN A 222 -37.81 1.48 -10.29
C ASN A 222 -36.58 1.69 -11.22
N SER A 223 -35.55 0.87 -11.13
CA SER A 223 -34.40 0.94 -12.02
C SER A 223 -34.76 0.48 -13.46
N SER A 224 -33.88 0.81 -14.42
CA SER A 224 -33.99 0.37 -15.81
C SER A 224 -33.57 -1.08 -16.05
N ILE A 225 -33.16 -1.80 -14.99
CA ILE A 225 -32.78 -3.22 -15.08
C ILE A 225 -34.01 -4.04 -15.49
N MET A 226 -33.80 -5.02 -16.38
CA MET A 226 -34.84 -5.93 -16.81
C MET A 226 -35.42 -6.71 -15.63
N LYS A 227 -36.72 -6.97 -15.63
CA LYS A 227 -37.45 -7.57 -14.49
C LYS A 227 -36.88 -8.89 -14.02
N GLU A 228 -36.40 -9.71 -14.94
CA GLU A 228 -35.79 -11.01 -14.66
C GLU A 228 -34.45 -10.92 -13.91
N HIS A 229 -33.81 -9.77 -13.94
CA HIS A 229 -32.52 -9.52 -13.29
C HIS A 229 -32.65 -8.69 -12.00
N LYS A 230 -33.85 -8.19 -11.70
CA LYS A 230 -34.09 -7.45 -10.46
C LYS A 230 -34.05 -8.36 -9.24
N LYS A 231 -33.44 -7.87 -8.19
CA LYS A 231 -33.41 -8.57 -6.90
C LYS A 231 -34.74 -8.39 -6.16
N LYS A 232 -35.33 -9.48 -5.72
CA LYS A 232 -36.60 -9.46 -4.97
C LYS A 232 -36.45 -8.81 -3.59
N ASN A 233 -35.29 -8.97 -2.99
CA ASN A 233 -34.96 -8.39 -1.70
C ASN A 233 -33.55 -7.79 -1.79
N ILE A 234 -33.44 -6.51 -1.57
CA ILE A 234 -32.18 -5.81 -1.41
C ILE A 234 -31.82 -5.82 0.07
N THR A 235 -30.67 -6.38 0.41
CA THR A 235 -30.05 -6.11 1.70
C THR A 235 -29.40 -4.76 1.59
N GLY A 236 -29.85 -3.79 2.38
CA GLY A 236 -29.28 -2.46 2.38
C GLY A 236 -27.79 -2.50 2.65
N ILE A 237 -27.02 -1.79 1.84
CA ILE A 237 -25.61 -1.58 2.13
C ILE A 237 -25.53 -0.46 3.15
N SER A 238 -24.83 -0.70 4.25
CA SER A 238 -24.50 0.34 5.22
C SER A 238 -23.40 1.23 4.62
N TYR A 239 -23.63 2.53 4.55
CA TYR A 239 -22.63 3.52 4.16
C TYR A 239 -22.30 4.41 5.35
N LYS A 240 -20.99 4.53 5.63
CA LYS A 240 -20.49 5.71 6.33
C LYS A 240 -19.86 6.61 5.26
N VAL A 241 -20.26 7.87 5.23
CA VAL A 241 -19.54 8.88 4.47
C VAL A 241 -18.46 9.44 5.36
N ILE A 242 -17.28 9.54 4.84
CA ILE A 242 -16.10 9.96 5.59
C ILE A 242 -15.47 11.22 5.00
N SER A 243 -14.79 11.96 5.85
CA SER A 243 -13.83 12.99 5.47
C SER A 243 -12.42 12.47 5.75
N VAL A 244 -11.57 12.51 4.74
CA VAL A 244 -10.15 12.14 4.91
C VAL A 244 -9.46 13.23 5.73
N ALA A 245 -8.97 12.87 6.90
CA ALA A 245 -8.22 13.76 7.77
C ALA A 245 -6.72 13.81 7.42
N SER A 246 -6.17 12.69 6.96
CA SER A 246 -4.78 12.57 6.52
C SER A 246 -4.65 11.40 5.56
N GLU A 247 -3.84 11.57 4.52
CA GLU A 247 -3.52 10.54 3.53
C GLU A 247 -2.03 10.60 3.20
N SER A 248 -1.40 9.44 3.04
CA SER A 248 -0.02 9.27 2.64
C SER A 248 0.15 7.92 1.97
N GLY A 249 0.81 7.89 0.79
CA GLY A 249 1.05 6.68 0.01
C GLY A 249 1.93 6.90 -1.18
#